data_518814c52a2ab9023c96ff31bf1c47fd
#
_entry.id   518814c52a2ab9023c96ff31bf1c47fd
#
_cell.length_a   1.000
_cell.length_b   1.000
_cell.length_c   1.000
_cell.angle_alpha   90.00
_cell.angle_beta   90.00
_cell.angle_gamma   90.00
#
_symmetry.space_group_name_H-M   'P 1'
#
loop_
_entity.id
_entity.type
_entity.pdbx_description
1 polymer ?
#
loop_
_entity_poly.entity_id
_entity_poly.type
_entity_poly.pdbx_seq_one_letter_code
_entity_poly.pdbx_strand_id
1 'polypeptide(L)'
;MKLSRLFKTIFMIDFISGLFIAIKELFSSKKTINYPFEKGKISPRFRGEHALRRYPNGEERCIACKLCEAVCPAQAITIESAQREDGSRKTTRYDIDMMKCIYCGLCEEACPVDAIVQGPNFEFSTETREELYYTKEKLLENGDRWENVLAANIKADNPYR
;
A
#
# COMPACT_ATOMS: atom_id res chain seq x y z
N MET A 1 -24.64 42.50 15.68
CA MET A 1 -24.63 41.11 16.20
C MET A 1 -26.07 40.69 16.40
N LYS A 2 -26.58 39.61 15.79
CA LYS A 2 -28.01 39.24 15.89
C LYS A 2 -28.29 38.81 17.34
N LEU A 3 -29.35 39.36 17.94
CA LEU A 3 -29.80 39.07 19.30
C LEU A 3 -29.93 37.59 19.62
N SER A 4 -30.31 36.79 18.62
CA SER A 4 -30.37 35.31 18.69
C SER A 4 -29.01 34.66 18.95
N ARG A 5 -27.92 35.22 18.44
CA ARG A 5 -26.57 34.72 18.68
C ARG A 5 -26.10 34.97 20.10
N LEU A 6 -26.42 36.18 20.63
CA LEU A 6 -26.09 36.55 22.00
C LEU A 6 -26.84 35.65 23.01
N PHE A 7 -28.10 35.34 22.74
CA PHE A 7 -28.90 34.43 23.56
C PHE A 7 -28.30 33.01 23.59
N LYS A 8 -27.92 32.46 22.42
CA LYS A 8 -27.31 31.14 22.34
C LYS A 8 -25.99 31.07 23.10
N THR A 9 -25.18 32.14 23.05
CA THR A 9 -23.87 32.20 23.74
C THR A 9 -24.05 32.26 25.26
N ILE A 10 -24.99 33.11 25.75
CA ILE A 10 -25.26 33.28 27.20
C ILE A 10 -25.80 31.95 27.80
N PHE A 11 -26.71 31.28 27.11
CA PHE A 11 -27.32 30.02 27.58
C PHE A 11 -26.54 28.76 27.19
N MET A 12 -25.37 28.91 26.59
CA MET A 12 -24.50 27.82 26.21
C MET A 12 -25.23 26.68 25.45
N ILE A 13 -26.24 27.04 24.61
CA ILE A 13 -27.09 26.08 23.92
C ILE A 13 -26.31 25.09 23.07
N ASP A 14 -25.18 25.53 22.46
CA ASP A 14 -24.35 24.68 21.64
C ASP A 14 -23.62 23.61 22.49
N PHE A 15 -23.29 23.93 23.76
CA PHE A 15 -22.76 22.94 24.71
C PHE A 15 -23.80 21.88 25.09
N ILE A 16 -25.01 22.30 25.35
CA ILE A 16 -26.12 21.39 25.67
C ILE A 16 -26.42 20.47 24.47
N SER A 17 -26.43 21.03 23.26
CA SER A 17 -26.58 20.27 22.03
C SER A 17 -25.45 19.24 21.84
N GLY A 18 -24.21 19.63 22.07
CA GLY A 18 -23.04 18.74 22.03
C GLY A 18 -23.14 17.61 23.07
N LEU A 19 -23.59 17.93 24.28
CA LEU A 19 -23.80 16.93 25.34
C LEU A 19 -24.87 15.89 24.93
N PHE A 20 -25.99 16.32 24.33
CA PHE A 20 -27.00 15.39 23.84
C PHE A 20 -26.49 14.47 22.75
N ILE A 21 -25.67 14.99 21.82
CA ILE A 21 -25.03 14.17 20.78
C ILE A 21 -24.09 13.14 21.43
N ALA A 22 -23.25 13.54 22.38
CA ALA A 22 -22.35 12.64 23.09
C ALA A 22 -23.11 11.53 23.83
N ILE A 23 -24.18 11.88 24.54
CA ILE A 23 -25.03 10.91 25.24
C ILE A 23 -25.69 9.93 24.24
N LYS A 24 -26.21 10.43 23.14
CA LYS A 24 -26.81 9.60 22.09
C LYS A 24 -25.79 8.59 21.53
N GLU A 25 -24.56 9.03 21.24
CA GLU A 25 -23.51 8.16 20.71
C GLU A 25 -23.01 7.16 21.78
N LEU A 26 -23.04 7.52 23.06
CA LEU A 26 -22.69 6.61 24.17
C LEU A 26 -23.58 5.35 24.20
N PHE A 27 -24.87 5.50 23.89
CA PHE A 27 -25.85 4.42 23.86
C PHE A 27 -26.04 3.81 22.45
N SER A 28 -25.29 4.28 21.44
CA SER A 28 -25.35 3.72 20.10
C SER A 28 -24.54 2.41 19.99
N SER A 29 -24.84 1.59 18.98
CA SER A 29 -24.05 0.40 18.68
C SER A 29 -22.61 0.79 18.30
N LYS A 30 -21.63 -0.02 18.72
CA LYS A 30 -20.22 0.18 18.41
C LYS A 30 -20.01 0.20 16.89
N LYS A 31 -19.35 1.23 16.37
CA LYS A 31 -18.99 1.40 14.95
C LYS A 31 -17.52 1.01 14.68
N THR A 32 -16.75 0.88 15.73
CA THR A 32 -15.33 0.50 15.65
C THR A 32 -15.16 -1.01 15.56
N ILE A 33 -14.19 -1.45 14.77
CA ILE A 33 -13.78 -2.85 14.71
C ILE A 33 -12.74 -3.16 15.79
N ASN A 34 -12.74 -4.39 16.31
CA ASN A 34 -11.80 -4.82 17.34
C ASN A 34 -10.51 -5.37 16.70
N TYR A 35 -9.69 -4.48 16.14
CA TYR A 35 -8.38 -4.85 15.62
C TYR A 35 -7.44 -5.29 16.76
N PRO A 36 -6.59 -6.34 16.61
CA PRO A 36 -6.34 -7.14 15.39
C PRO A 36 -7.27 -8.35 15.19
N PHE A 37 -8.22 -8.59 16.08
CA PHE A 37 -9.12 -9.77 16.03
C PHE A 37 -10.13 -9.67 14.88
N GLU A 38 -10.55 -8.44 14.56
CA GLU A 38 -11.39 -8.14 13.42
C GLU A 38 -10.65 -7.20 12.48
N LYS A 39 -10.58 -7.56 11.19
CA LYS A 39 -9.94 -6.74 10.15
C LYS A 39 -10.98 -6.22 9.19
N GLY A 40 -10.87 -4.93 8.85
CA GLY A 40 -11.71 -4.30 7.83
C GLY A 40 -11.39 -4.83 6.42
N LYS A 41 -12.35 -4.71 5.51
CA LYS A 41 -12.12 -5.05 4.09
C LYS A 41 -11.13 -4.06 3.47
N ILE A 42 -10.11 -4.59 2.83
CA ILE A 42 -9.09 -3.81 2.12
C ILE A 42 -9.54 -3.62 0.66
N SER A 43 -9.33 -2.43 0.12
CA SER A 43 -9.61 -2.13 -1.29
C SER A 43 -8.65 -2.91 -2.21
N PRO A 44 -9.08 -3.34 -3.41
CA PRO A 44 -8.17 -3.89 -4.42
C PRO A 44 -7.03 -2.95 -4.83
N ARG A 45 -7.21 -1.64 -4.63
CA ARG A 45 -6.20 -0.60 -4.91
C ARG A 45 -5.40 -0.19 -3.68
N PHE A 46 -5.40 -1.01 -2.65
CA PHE A 46 -4.63 -0.72 -1.44
C PHE A 46 -3.13 -0.81 -1.73
N ARG A 47 -2.39 0.18 -1.27
CA ARG A 47 -0.95 0.31 -1.47
C ARG A 47 -0.20 -0.13 -0.21
N GLY A 48 -0.05 -1.45 -0.03
CA GLY A 48 0.70 -2.03 1.08
C GLY A 48 2.10 -2.50 0.70
N GLU A 49 2.54 -3.59 1.30
CA GLU A 49 3.87 -4.15 1.14
C GLU A 49 4.19 -4.51 -0.32
N HIS A 50 5.39 -4.16 -0.78
CA HIS A 50 5.82 -4.42 -2.14
C HIS A 50 6.10 -5.90 -2.39
N ALA A 51 5.81 -6.34 -3.62
CA ALA A 51 6.02 -7.70 -4.07
C ALA A 51 6.49 -7.74 -5.53
N LEU A 52 7.41 -8.65 -5.85
CA LEU A 52 7.79 -8.98 -7.23
C LEU A 52 7.09 -10.26 -7.66
N ARG A 53 6.37 -10.20 -8.77
CA ARG A 53 5.59 -11.33 -9.30
C ARG A 53 6.39 -12.21 -10.24
N ARG A 54 5.99 -13.48 -10.30
CA ARG A 54 6.46 -14.47 -11.28
C ARG A 54 5.39 -14.80 -12.32
N TYR A 55 5.81 -15.36 -13.43
CA TYR A 55 4.92 -16.04 -14.35
C TYR A 55 4.52 -17.42 -13.81
N PRO A 56 3.44 -18.05 -14.33
CA PRO A 56 3.03 -19.39 -13.89
C PRO A 56 4.09 -20.49 -14.11
N ASN A 57 5.05 -20.26 -14.99
CA ASN A 57 6.21 -21.13 -15.22
C ASN A 57 7.32 -20.97 -14.16
N GLY A 58 7.14 -20.07 -13.17
CA GLY A 58 8.11 -19.77 -12.12
C GLY A 58 9.16 -18.71 -12.49
N GLU A 59 9.19 -18.24 -13.74
CA GLU A 59 10.11 -17.21 -14.19
C GLU A 59 9.73 -15.83 -13.62
N GLU A 60 10.74 -15.00 -13.32
CA GLU A 60 10.54 -13.63 -12.87
C GLU A 60 9.93 -12.78 -13.99
N ARG A 61 8.89 -12.00 -13.70
CA ARG A 61 8.30 -11.06 -14.66
C ARG A 61 9.21 -9.87 -14.95
N CYS A 62 10.09 -9.50 -14.01
CA CYS A 62 10.92 -8.30 -14.13
C CYS A 62 11.93 -8.44 -15.28
N ILE A 63 11.84 -7.54 -16.24
CA ILE A 63 12.72 -7.43 -17.42
C ILE A 63 13.85 -6.41 -17.23
N ALA A 64 14.05 -5.91 -16.02
CA ALA A 64 15.08 -4.92 -15.69
C ALA A 64 15.07 -3.65 -16.57
N CYS A 65 13.88 -3.15 -16.90
CA CYS A 65 13.72 -1.93 -17.71
C CYS A 65 14.06 -0.63 -16.95
N LYS A 66 14.15 -0.69 -15.61
CA LYS A 66 14.45 0.43 -14.68
C LYS A 66 13.44 1.58 -14.68
N LEU A 67 12.27 1.45 -15.28
CA LEU A 67 11.25 2.50 -15.28
C LEU A 67 10.76 2.81 -13.85
N CYS A 68 10.56 1.79 -13.01
CA CYS A 68 10.14 1.96 -11.62
C CYS A 68 11.20 2.67 -10.76
N GLU A 69 12.50 2.45 -11.03
CA GLU A 69 13.60 3.20 -10.40
C GLU A 69 13.58 4.67 -10.83
N ALA A 70 13.43 4.92 -12.12
CA ALA A 70 13.44 6.28 -12.69
C ALA A 70 12.23 7.12 -12.25
N VAL A 71 11.04 6.52 -12.09
CA VAL A 71 9.82 7.22 -11.70
C VAL A 71 9.69 7.41 -10.18
N CYS A 72 10.51 6.73 -9.38
CA CYS A 72 10.40 6.77 -7.92
C CYS A 72 10.75 8.15 -7.35
N PRO A 73 9.78 8.93 -6.80
CA PRO A 73 10.05 10.27 -6.28
C PRO A 73 10.92 10.26 -5.03
N ALA A 74 10.90 9.16 -4.28
CA ALA A 74 11.70 8.98 -3.07
C ALA A 74 13.07 8.35 -3.32
N GLN A 75 13.36 7.95 -4.58
CA GLN A 75 14.60 7.25 -4.94
C GLN A 75 14.87 6.03 -4.02
N ALA A 76 13.80 5.30 -3.72
CA ALA A 76 13.84 4.16 -2.80
C ALA A 76 14.23 2.85 -3.49
N ILE A 77 14.21 2.79 -4.83
CA ILE A 77 14.42 1.59 -5.64
C ILE A 77 15.79 1.64 -6.26
N THR A 78 16.53 0.52 -6.17
CA THR A 78 17.83 0.34 -6.83
C THR A 78 17.80 -0.94 -7.65
N ILE A 79 18.13 -0.86 -8.95
CA ILE A 79 18.08 -2.01 -9.86
C ILE A 79 19.40 -2.16 -10.58
N GLU A 80 19.95 -3.38 -10.55
CA GLU A 80 21.07 -3.80 -11.40
C GLU A 80 20.59 -4.88 -12.36
N SER A 81 21.10 -4.85 -13.58
CA SER A 81 20.72 -5.78 -14.64
C SER A 81 21.94 -6.43 -15.27
N ALA A 82 21.79 -7.68 -15.66
CA ALA A 82 22.76 -8.38 -16.51
C ALA A 82 22.06 -8.88 -17.78
N GLN A 83 22.88 -9.13 -18.81
CA GLN A 83 22.40 -9.74 -20.04
C GLN A 83 22.33 -11.26 -19.86
N ARG A 84 21.27 -11.89 -20.39
CA ARG A 84 21.15 -13.35 -20.50
C ARG A 84 21.87 -13.83 -21.76
N GLU A 85 22.08 -15.13 -21.87
CA GLU A 85 22.69 -15.76 -23.04
C GLU A 85 21.87 -15.54 -24.33
N ASP A 86 20.55 -15.42 -24.19
CA ASP A 86 19.62 -15.12 -25.28
C ASP A 86 19.57 -13.65 -25.71
N GLY A 87 20.41 -12.81 -25.11
CA GLY A 87 20.44 -11.37 -25.36
C GLY A 87 19.40 -10.55 -24.60
N SER A 88 18.45 -11.19 -23.90
CA SER A 88 17.48 -10.51 -23.05
C SER A 88 18.12 -10.00 -21.75
N ARG A 89 17.41 -9.13 -21.03
CA ARG A 89 17.86 -8.61 -19.74
C ARG A 89 17.22 -9.40 -18.59
N LYS A 90 17.98 -9.61 -17.53
CA LYS A 90 17.46 -10.07 -16.22
C LYS A 90 17.91 -9.14 -15.12
N THR A 91 17.14 -9.09 -14.07
CA THR A 91 17.47 -8.36 -12.85
C THR A 91 18.43 -9.18 -12.00
N THR A 92 19.63 -8.65 -11.72
CA THR A 92 20.58 -9.25 -10.79
C THR A 92 20.33 -8.77 -9.37
N ARG A 93 20.00 -7.48 -9.22
CA ARG A 93 19.68 -6.86 -7.96
C ARG A 93 18.44 -6.01 -8.10
N TYR A 94 17.55 -6.10 -7.14
CA TYR A 94 16.35 -5.28 -7.03
C TYR A 94 16.07 -5.01 -5.55
N ASP A 95 16.43 -3.83 -5.10
CA ASP A 95 16.30 -3.47 -3.70
C ASP A 95 15.31 -2.32 -3.54
N ILE A 96 14.53 -2.36 -2.47
CA ILE A 96 13.65 -1.27 -2.06
C ILE A 96 13.96 -0.89 -0.61
N ASP A 97 14.32 0.35 -0.37
CA ASP A 97 14.36 0.92 0.98
C ASP A 97 12.93 1.33 1.39
N MET A 98 12.27 0.44 2.16
CA MET A 98 10.89 0.64 2.60
C MET A 98 10.72 1.84 3.54
N MET A 99 11.81 2.30 4.18
CA MET A 99 11.80 3.50 5.02
C MET A 99 11.80 4.81 4.21
N LYS A 100 12.36 4.77 2.99
CA LYS A 100 12.28 5.90 2.06
C LYS A 100 10.98 5.90 1.27
N CYS A 101 10.41 4.73 1.04
CA CYS A 101 9.22 4.55 0.21
C CYS A 101 8.02 5.30 0.80
N ILE A 102 7.33 6.08 -0.02
CA ILE A 102 6.11 6.82 0.34
C ILE A 102 4.82 6.13 -0.12
N TYR A 103 4.92 4.91 -0.62
CA TYR A 103 3.79 4.08 -1.09
C TYR A 103 2.89 4.80 -2.12
N CYS A 104 3.46 5.60 -3.00
CA CYS A 104 2.73 6.37 -4.01
C CYS A 104 2.16 5.51 -5.15
N GLY A 105 2.66 4.28 -5.38
CA GLY A 105 2.19 3.37 -6.42
C GLY A 105 2.75 3.63 -7.82
N LEU A 106 3.52 4.69 -8.05
CA LEU A 106 4.05 5.03 -9.39
C LEU A 106 4.94 3.94 -9.97
N CYS A 107 5.64 3.15 -9.14
CA CYS A 107 6.44 2.01 -9.59
C CYS A 107 5.59 0.89 -10.20
N GLU A 108 4.40 0.65 -9.64
CA GLU A 108 3.43 -0.31 -10.16
C GLU A 108 2.81 0.18 -11.47
N GLU A 109 2.42 1.47 -11.52
CA GLU A 109 1.84 2.08 -12.73
C GLU A 109 2.83 2.13 -13.90
N ALA A 110 4.13 2.36 -13.62
CA ALA A 110 5.17 2.42 -14.64
C ALA A 110 5.65 1.04 -15.14
N CYS A 111 5.25 -0.06 -14.50
CA CYS A 111 5.74 -1.39 -14.83
C CYS A 111 4.99 -1.98 -16.04
N PRO A 112 5.64 -2.20 -17.20
CA PRO A 112 4.94 -2.66 -18.41
C PRO A 112 4.54 -4.13 -18.37
N VAL A 113 5.02 -4.89 -17.37
CA VAL A 113 4.83 -6.34 -17.24
C VAL A 113 4.17 -6.73 -15.91
N ASP A 114 3.68 -5.77 -15.14
CA ASP A 114 3.11 -5.97 -13.80
C ASP A 114 4.01 -6.86 -12.90
N ALA A 115 5.32 -6.59 -12.94
CA ALA A 115 6.32 -7.31 -12.16
C ALA A 115 6.37 -6.81 -10.71
N ILE A 116 6.48 -5.48 -10.52
CA ILE A 116 6.41 -4.85 -9.21
C ILE A 116 4.98 -4.41 -8.93
N VAL A 117 4.45 -4.81 -7.78
CA VAL A 117 3.09 -4.50 -7.33
C VAL A 117 3.07 -4.20 -5.85
N GLN A 118 2.03 -3.51 -5.40
CA GLN A 118 1.78 -3.28 -3.99
C GLN A 118 0.70 -4.23 -3.48
N GLY A 119 1.04 -5.01 -2.45
CA GLY A 119 0.19 -6.06 -1.91
C GLY A 119 -0.81 -5.56 -0.86
N PRO A 120 -1.67 -6.46 -0.37
CA PRO A 120 -2.66 -6.15 0.65
C PRO A 120 -2.06 -6.09 2.06
N ASN A 121 -0.83 -6.57 2.26
CA ASN A 121 -0.21 -6.62 3.57
C ASN A 121 0.23 -5.22 4.03
N PHE A 122 -0.13 -4.87 5.26
CA PHE A 122 0.31 -3.65 5.95
C PHE A 122 0.94 -3.94 7.32
N GLU A 123 0.93 -5.21 7.75
CA GLU A 123 1.45 -5.66 9.04
C GLU A 123 2.89 -6.18 8.86
N PHE A 124 3.82 -5.28 8.53
CA PHE A 124 5.24 -5.62 8.32
C PHE A 124 6.19 -4.70 9.08
N SER A 125 5.76 -4.21 10.25
CA SER A 125 6.62 -3.47 11.15
C SER A 125 7.74 -4.36 11.68
N THR A 126 8.93 -3.79 11.84
CA THR A 126 10.15 -4.47 12.29
C THR A 126 10.84 -3.65 13.36
N GLU A 127 11.79 -4.24 14.07
CA GLU A 127 12.54 -3.57 15.14
C GLU A 127 13.72 -2.75 14.60
N THR A 128 14.29 -3.18 13.45
CA THR A 128 15.47 -2.55 12.87
C THR A 128 15.20 -2.01 11.46
N ARG A 129 15.99 -1.01 11.05
CA ARG A 129 15.88 -0.43 9.72
C ARG A 129 16.33 -1.38 8.63
N GLU A 130 17.34 -2.20 8.93
CA GLU A 130 17.94 -3.16 8.00
C GLU A 130 16.91 -4.17 7.50
N GLU A 131 15.99 -4.59 8.35
CA GLU A 131 14.90 -5.51 8.01
C GLU A 131 13.89 -4.90 7.03
N LEU A 132 13.81 -3.56 6.98
CA LEU A 132 12.99 -2.80 6.02
C LEU A 132 13.74 -2.46 4.74
N TYR A 133 14.96 -2.93 4.58
CA TYR A 133 15.69 -2.91 3.32
C TYR A 133 15.40 -4.22 2.56
N TYR A 134 14.42 -4.14 1.65
CA TYR A 134 13.93 -5.33 0.95
C TYR A 134 14.81 -5.65 -0.24
N THR A 135 15.38 -6.84 -0.21
CA THR A 135 16.13 -7.42 -1.35
C THR A 135 15.18 -8.07 -2.34
N LYS A 136 15.71 -8.38 -3.52
CA LYS A 136 14.97 -9.06 -4.58
C LYS A 136 14.32 -10.36 -4.10
N GLU A 137 15.05 -11.15 -3.30
CA GLU A 137 14.57 -12.43 -2.78
C GLU A 137 13.35 -12.25 -1.89
N LYS A 138 13.38 -11.29 -0.96
CA LYS A 138 12.27 -10.98 -0.09
C LYS A 138 11.05 -10.47 -0.86
N LEU A 139 11.27 -9.65 -1.90
CA LEU A 139 10.21 -9.17 -2.76
C LEU A 139 9.55 -10.28 -3.58
N LEU A 140 10.33 -11.26 -4.06
CA LEU A 140 9.83 -12.44 -4.76
C LEU A 140 9.07 -13.38 -3.80
N GLU A 141 9.57 -13.58 -2.58
CA GLU A 141 8.86 -14.34 -1.54
C GLU A 141 7.49 -13.73 -1.23
N ASN A 142 7.42 -12.41 -1.11
CA ASN A 142 6.15 -11.70 -0.95
C ASN A 142 5.22 -11.92 -2.15
N GLY A 143 5.77 -11.89 -3.37
CA GLY A 143 5.04 -12.19 -4.59
C GLY A 143 4.43 -13.58 -4.57
N ASP A 144 5.23 -14.58 -4.27
CA ASP A 144 4.79 -15.97 -4.19
C ASP A 144 3.71 -16.17 -3.10
N ARG A 145 3.86 -15.50 -1.96
CA ARG A 145 2.91 -15.56 -0.83
C ARG A 145 1.54 -14.97 -1.16
N TRP A 146 1.52 -13.85 -1.88
CA TRP A 146 0.30 -13.08 -2.11
C TRP A 146 -0.24 -13.17 -3.53
N GLU A 147 0.35 -13.97 -4.43
CA GLU A 147 0.01 -13.99 -5.87
C GLU A 147 -1.49 -14.15 -6.14
N ASN A 148 -2.19 -15.01 -5.42
CA ASN A 148 -3.63 -15.23 -5.61
C ASN A 148 -4.44 -13.94 -5.36
N VAL A 149 -4.09 -13.18 -4.32
CA VAL A 149 -4.75 -11.92 -3.98
C VAL A 149 -4.34 -10.81 -4.94
N LEU A 150 -3.05 -10.75 -5.27
CA LEU A 150 -2.50 -9.77 -6.22
C LEU A 150 -3.13 -9.92 -7.60
N ALA A 151 -3.23 -11.14 -8.11
CA ALA A 151 -3.87 -11.41 -9.40
C ALA A 151 -5.35 -11.04 -9.40
N ALA A 152 -6.08 -11.31 -8.31
CA ALA A 152 -7.47 -10.92 -8.16
C ALA A 152 -7.64 -9.39 -8.11
N ASN A 153 -6.78 -8.70 -7.37
CA ASN A 153 -6.79 -7.23 -7.25
C ASN A 153 -6.51 -6.56 -8.60
N ILE A 154 -5.49 -7.01 -9.34
CA ILE A 154 -5.15 -6.49 -10.67
C ILE A 154 -6.31 -6.70 -11.64
N LYS A 155 -6.96 -7.88 -11.59
CA LYS A 155 -8.13 -8.17 -12.43
C LYS A 155 -9.31 -7.25 -12.09
N ALA A 156 -9.53 -6.98 -10.81
CA ALA A 156 -10.58 -6.06 -10.36
C ALA A 156 -10.30 -4.59 -10.73
N ASP A 157 -9.02 -4.21 -10.78
CA ASP A 157 -8.59 -2.84 -11.14
C ASP A 157 -8.47 -2.62 -12.67
N ASN A 158 -8.40 -3.67 -13.47
CA ASN A 158 -8.19 -3.61 -14.92
C ASN A 158 -9.11 -2.62 -15.67
N PRO A 159 -10.43 -2.46 -15.33
CA PRO A 159 -11.29 -1.48 -16.01
C PRO A 159 -10.89 -0.01 -15.79
N TYR A 160 -9.97 0.26 -14.88
CA TYR A 160 -9.55 1.61 -14.46
C TYR A 160 -8.07 1.93 -14.76
N ARG A 161 -7.35 0.98 -15.35
CA ARG A 161 -5.94 1.11 -15.79
C ARG A 161 -5.82 1.54 -17.23
#